data_8a714ddd5d673a725578c6b7c355c0a0
#
_entry.id   8a714ddd5d673a725578c6b7c355c0a0
#
_cell.length_a   1.000
_cell.length_b   1.000
_cell.length_c   1.000
_cell.angle_alpha   90.00
_cell.angle_beta   90.00
_cell.angle_gamma   90.00
#
_symmetry.space_group_name_H-M   'P 1'
#
loop_
_entity.id
_entity.type
_entity.pdbx_description
1 polymer ?
#
loop_
_entity_poly.entity_id
_entity_poly.type
_entity_poly.pdbx_seq_one_letter_code
_entity_poly.pdbx_strand_id
1 'polypeptide(L)'
;VAGPVGAGKTALIEVLSRKMMDDYYVCVITNDVYTNEDEKFLQKNSKLPKDRIAGVETGGCPHTAIREDASMNLEAVDEMAAKHPDMEILFVESGGDNLSATFSPELADLTIFVIDVAAGEKIPRKGGPGITRSDLLMINKFDLAPLVGADLAVMESDAKRMRQGRPFVFTNLKTEEGVDAVIGWIKKYALLEDIEEPAIIR
;
A
#
# COMPACT_ATOMS: atom_id res chain seq x y z
N VAL A 1 1.52 -3.43 -0.61
CA VAL A 1 0.65 -2.30 -0.95
C VAL A 1 -0.03 -2.58 -2.27
N ALA A 2 -1.36 -2.69 -2.27
CA ALA A 2 -2.18 -2.97 -3.45
C ALA A 2 -3.19 -1.85 -3.72
N GLY A 3 -3.82 -1.87 -4.89
CA GLY A 3 -4.88 -0.93 -5.26
C GLY A 3 -4.83 -0.51 -6.73
N PRO A 4 -5.88 0.18 -7.22
CA PRO A 4 -5.98 0.62 -8.60
C PRO A 4 -4.82 1.52 -9.05
N VAL A 5 -4.60 1.54 -10.36
CA VAL A 5 -3.68 2.51 -10.97
C VAL A 5 -4.09 3.94 -10.61
N GLY A 6 -3.13 4.77 -10.24
CA GLY A 6 -3.38 6.16 -9.87
C GLY A 6 -3.92 6.38 -8.45
N ALA A 7 -4.22 5.34 -7.67
CA ALA A 7 -4.71 5.51 -6.29
C ALA A 7 -3.66 6.12 -5.33
N GLY A 8 -2.37 5.99 -5.65
CA GLY A 8 -1.27 6.57 -4.87
C GLY A 8 -0.41 5.54 -4.14
N LYS A 9 -0.33 4.31 -4.61
CA LYS A 9 0.51 3.24 -4.01
C LYS A 9 1.98 3.64 -3.94
N THR A 10 2.57 4.00 -5.07
CA THR A 10 3.98 4.40 -5.18
C THR A 10 4.27 5.64 -4.36
N ALA A 11 3.35 6.62 -4.34
CA ALA A 11 3.47 7.81 -3.49
C ALA A 11 3.41 7.46 -2.00
N LEU A 12 2.57 6.50 -1.60
CA LEU A 12 2.53 6.01 -0.22
C LEU A 12 3.87 5.39 0.17
N ILE A 13 4.40 4.50 -0.66
CA ILE A 13 5.69 3.83 -0.40
C ILE A 13 6.82 4.86 -0.34
N GLU A 14 6.82 5.87 -1.21
CA GLU A 14 7.79 6.98 -1.15
C GLU A 14 7.76 7.67 0.21
N VAL A 15 6.58 8.11 0.64
CA VAL A 15 6.42 8.85 1.91
C VAL A 15 6.77 7.96 3.11
N LEU A 16 6.29 6.72 3.14
CA LEU A 16 6.61 5.76 4.21
C LEU A 16 8.12 5.48 4.28
N SER A 17 8.74 5.21 3.15
CA SER A 17 10.18 4.95 3.07
C SER A 17 10.97 6.13 3.61
N ARG A 18 10.65 7.34 3.17
CA ARG A 18 11.32 8.57 3.58
C ARG A 18 11.16 8.90 5.07
N LYS A 19 9.99 8.60 5.64
CA LYS A 19 9.70 8.86 7.06
C LYS A 19 10.23 7.77 8.00
N MET A 20 10.42 6.56 7.50
CA MET A 20 10.78 5.42 8.35
C MET A 20 12.25 4.99 8.21
N MET A 21 12.94 5.40 7.14
CA MET A 21 14.31 4.95 6.84
C MET A 21 15.38 5.35 7.85
N ASP A 22 15.13 6.36 8.66
CA ASP A 22 16.07 6.81 9.70
C ASP A 22 15.98 5.92 10.96
N ASP A 23 14.82 5.29 11.20
CA ASP A 23 14.55 4.43 12.35
C ASP A 23 14.64 2.94 12.01
N TYR A 24 14.35 2.56 10.74
CA TYR A 24 14.25 1.16 10.30
C TYR A 24 15.00 0.90 9.00
N TYR A 25 15.46 -0.33 8.85
CA TYR A 25 16.04 -0.77 7.59
C TYR A 25 14.93 -1.13 6.58
N VAL A 26 14.59 -0.17 5.72
CA VAL A 26 13.51 -0.28 4.74
C VAL A 26 14.05 -0.69 3.38
N CYS A 27 13.39 -1.67 2.74
CA CYS A 27 13.58 -2.05 1.34
C CYS A 27 12.23 -2.03 0.60
N VAL A 28 12.28 -1.99 -0.74
CA VAL A 28 11.09 -1.91 -1.58
C VAL A 28 11.22 -2.81 -2.80
N ILE A 29 10.16 -3.54 -3.12
CA ILE A 29 9.96 -4.23 -4.40
C ILE A 29 8.74 -3.63 -5.08
N THR A 30 8.90 -3.17 -6.32
CA THR A 30 7.80 -2.70 -7.15
C THR A 30 7.47 -3.71 -8.25
N ASN A 31 6.17 -3.90 -8.52
CA ASN A 31 5.72 -4.70 -9.65
C ASN A 31 5.18 -3.77 -10.73
N ASP A 32 5.68 -3.91 -11.93
CA ASP A 32 5.15 -3.22 -13.11
C ASP A 32 4.96 -4.23 -14.25
N VAL A 33 4.00 -3.95 -15.13
CA VAL A 33 3.63 -4.88 -16.21
C VAL A 33 4.63 -4.81 -17.37
N TYR A 34 5.06 -3.61 -17.76
CA TYR A 34 5.88 -3.36 -18.94
C TYR A 34 7.01 -2.37 -18.74
N THR A 35 7.10 -1.74 -17.59
CA THR A 35 8.04 -0.66 -17.33
C THR A 35 8.64 -0.78 -15.93
N ASN A 36 9.66 -0.02 -15.67
CA ASN A 36 10.23 0.15 -14.33
C ASN A 36 10.08 1.61 -13.86
N GLU A 37 8.97 2.24 -14.21
CA GLU A 37 8.75 3.65 -13.88
C GLU A 37 8.56 3.87 -12.38
N ASP A 38 7.85 2.96 -11.68
CA ASP A 38 7.67 3.04 -10.23
C ASP A 38 9.01 2.86 -9.50
N GLU A 39 9.85 1.92 -9.95
CA GLU A 39 11.21 1.76 -9.43
C GLU A 39 12.04 3.03 -9.62
N LYS A 40 12.07 3.60 -10.83
CA LYS A 40 12.80 4.85 -11.13
C LYS A 40 12.29 6.03 -10.32
N PHE A 41 10.96 6.12 -10.16
CA PHE A 41 10.36 7.16 -9.34
C PHE A 41 10.83 7.06 -7.88
N LEU A 42 10.80 5.87 -7.29
CA LEU A 42 11.26 5.63 -5.93
C LEU A 42 12.76 5.88 -5.77
N GLN A 43 13.59 5.41 -6.70
CA GLN A 43 15.04 5.67 -6.70
C GLN A 43 15.39 7.15 -6.73
N LYS A 44 14.51 7.98 -7.31
CA LYS A 44 14.71 9.44 -7.40
C LYS A 44 14.17 10.18 -6.18
N ASN A 45 13.07 9.74 -5.59
CA ASN A 45 12.29 10.53 -4.65
C ASN A 45 12.30 10.00 -3.20
N SER A 46 12.43 8.68 -2.98
CA SER A 46 12.31 8.09 -1.63
C SER A 46 13.51 8.32 -0.70
N LYS A 47 14.64 8.80 -1.25
CA LYS A 47 15.93 8.91 -0.56
C LYS A 47 16.55 7.57 -0.11
N LEU A 48 15.90 6.44 -0.36
CA LEU A 48 16.50 5.13 -0.12
C LEU A 48 17.71 4.91 -1.02
N PRO A 49 18.75 4.21 -0.56
CA PRO A 49 19.81 3.69 -1.43
C PRO A 49 19.22 2.86 -2.57
N LYS A 50 19.74 3.04 -3.78
CA LYS A 50 19.19 2.37 -4.97
C LYS A 50 19.18 0.85 -4.88
N ASP A 51 20.13 0.28 -4.16
CA ASP A 51 20.27 -1.15 -3.95
C ASP A 51 19.23 -1.74 -3.00
N ARG A 52 18.44 -0.89 -2.31
CA ARG A 52 17.29 -1.26 -1.50
C ARG A 52 15.96 -1.20 -2.25
N ILE A 53 15.98 -0.89 -3.54
CA ILE A 53 14.80 -0.81 -4.40
C ILE A 53 15.01 -1.74 -5.58
N ALA A 54 14.07 -2.66 -5.80
CA ALA A 54 14.07 -3.57 -6.93
C ALA A 54 12.75 -3.51 -7.69
N GLY A 55 12.80 -3.61 -9.01
CA GLY A 55 11.64 -3.73 -9.88
C GLY A 55 11.48 -5.15 -10.38
N VAL A 56 10.26 -5.68 -10.35
CA VAL A 56 9.87 -6.95 -10.95
C VAL A 56 8.97 -6.67 -12.16
N GLU A 57 9.44 -7.02 -13.35
CA GLU A 57 8.64 -6.94 -14.57
C GLU A 57 7.80 -8.20 -14.72
N THR A 58 6.49 -8.09 -14.51
CA THR A 58 5.59 -9.26 -14.47
C THR A 58 5.16 -9.76 -15.83
N GLY A 59 5.43 -9.01 -16.90
CA GLY A 59 5.25 -9.42 -18.31
C GLY A 59 3.83 -9.82 -18.75
N GLY A 60 2.85 -9.69 -17.86
CA GLY A 60 1.50 -10.17 -18.10
C GLY A 60 0.48 -9.58 -17.14
N CYS A 61 -0.34 -10.42 -16.53
CA CYS A 61 -1.34 -9.95 -15.56
C CYS A 61 -0.71 -9.70 -14.18
N PRO A 62 -0.68 -8.46 -13.68
CA PRO A 62 -0.07 -8.13 -12.37
C PRO A 62 -0.74 -8.84 -11.20
N HIS A 63 -2.01 -9.22 -11.33
CA HIS A 63 -2.73 -9.99 -10.30
C HIS A 63 -2.14 -11.39 -10.12
N THR A 64 -1.74 -12.04 -11.22
CA THR A 64 -1.12 -13.37 -11.18
C THR A 64 0.18 -13.31 -10.38
N ALA A 65 1.01 -12.32 -10.65
CA ALA A 65 2.33 -12.19 -10.03
C ALA A 65 2.32 -11.96 -8.50
N ILE A 66 1.22 -11.47 -7.95
CA ILE A 66 1.10 -11.25 -6.50
C ILE A 66 0.27 -12.32 -5.79
N ARG A 67 -0.43 -13.21 -6.52
CA ARG A 67 -1.35 -14.18 -5.92
C ARG A 67 -1.25 -15.58 -6.49
N GLU A 68 -1.61 -15.79 -7.78
CA GLU A 68 -1.75 -17.14 -8.35
C GLU A 68 -0.38 -17.78 -8.66
N ASP A 69 0.57 -16.96 -9.06
CA ASP A 69 1.96 -17.36 -9.27
C ASP A 69 2.91 -16.28 -8.75
N ALA A 70 3.09 -16.27 -7.45
CA ALA A 70 3.94 -15.30 -6.76
C ALA A 70 5.45 -15.64 -6.84
N SER A 71 5.85 -16.65 -7.62
CA SER A 71 7.22 -17.17 -7.66
C SER A 71 8.28 -16.09 -7.96
N MET A 72 8.04 -15.23 -8.94
CA MET A 72 8.96 -14.12 -9.27
C MET A 72 9.12 -13.13 -8.13
N ASN A 73 8.03 -12.83 -7.43
CA ASN A 73 8.09 -11.94 -6.27
C ASN A 73 8.74 -12.60 -5.07
N LEU A 74 8.49 -13.89 -4.83
CA LEU A 74 9.16 -14.64 -3.77
C LEU A 74 10.66 -14.73 -4.01
N GLU A 75 11.09 -14.98 -5.26
CA GLU A 75 12.50 -14.93 -5.64
C GLU A 75 13.13 -13.54 -5.37
N ALA A 76 12.45 -12.47 -5.77
CA ALA A 76 12.89 -11.10 -5.50
C ALA A 76 12.96 -10.78 -4.00
N VAL A 77 12.04 -11.32 -3.19
CA VAL A 77 12.07 -11.20 -1.72
C VAL A 77 13.27 -11.93 -1.15
N ASP A 78 13.54 -13.16 -1.60
CA ASP A 78 14.68 -13.96 -1.14
C ASP A 78 16.00 -13.28 -1.51
N GLU A 79 16.14 -12.77 -2.73
CA GLU A 79 17.33 -12.03 -3.17
C GLU A 79 17.54 -10.75 -2.34
N MET A 80 16.44 -9.99 -2.08
CA MET A 80 16.52 -8.78 -1.26
C MET A 80 16.92 -9.11 0.18
N ALA A 81 16.34 -10.15 0.77
CA ALA A 81 16.69 -10.59 2.12
C ALA A 81 18.14 -11.09 2.22
N ALA A 82 18.62 -11.83 1.22
CA ALA A 82 20.02 -12.28 1.17
C ALA A 82 21.00 -11.11 1.04
N LYS A 83 20.65 -10.08 0.29
CA LYS A 83 21.47 -8.88 0.08
C LYS A 83 21.43 -7.93 1.27
N HIS A 84 20.32 -7.87 1.97
CA HIS A 84 20.08 -6.97 3.10
C HIS A 84 19.61 -7.75 4.34
N PRO A 85 20.51 -8.50 5.02
CA PRO A 85 20.15 -9.38 6.14
C PRO A 85 19.60 -8.64 7.37
N ASP A 86 19.86 -7.33 7.47
CA ASP A 86 19.36 -6.48 8.55
C ASP A 86 18.02 -5.80 8.18
N MET A 87 17.39 -6.18 7.07
CA MET A 87 16.12 -5.62 6.64
C MET A 87 15.00 -5.90 7.65
N GLU A 88 14.31 -4.83 8.08
CA GLU A 88 13.20 -4.89 9.04
C GLU A 88 11.85 -4.74 8.34
N ILE A 89 11.80 -3.96 7.26
CA ILE A 89 10.58 -3.70 6.49
C ILE A 89 10.85 -3.89 5.01
N LEU A 90 10.01 -4.71 4.37
CA LEU A 90 9.95 -4.83 2.93
C LEU A 90 8.57 -4.39 2.43
N PHE A 91 8.51 -3.28 1.71
CA PHE A 91 7.30 -2.91 0.98
C PHE A 91 7.27 -3.60 -0.38
N VAL A 92 6.20 -4.32 -0.66
CA VAL A 92 5.94 -4.90 -1.98
C VAL A 92 4.75 -4.16 -2.59
N GLU A 93 4.96 -3.50 -3.73
CA GLU A 93 3.93 -2.79 -4.48
C GLU A 93 3.34 -3.68 -5.56
N SER A 94 2.02 -3.69 -5.70
CA SER A 94 1.35 -4.35 -6.82
C SER A 94 1.35 -3.47 -8.09
N GLY A 95 1.34 -4.09 -9.26
CA GLY A 95 1.40 -3.41 -10.58
C GLY A 95 0.12 -2.68 -11.01
N GLY A 96 -0.79 -2.40 -10.07
CA GLY A 96 -2.07 -1.75 -10.35
C GLY A 96 -3.20 -2.75 -10.50
N ASP A 97 -4.07 -2.81 -9.50
CA ASP A 97 -5.06 -3.85 -9.34
C ASP A 97 -6.48 -3.30 -9.42
N ASN A 98 -7.41 -4.20 -9.66
CA ASN A 98 -8.82 -3.92 -9.43
C ASN A 98 -9.20 -4.25 -7.96
N LEU A 99 -10.47 -4.03 -7.60
CA LEU A 99 -10.95 -4.26 -6.23
C LEU A 99 -10.93 -5.74 -5.79
N SER A 100 -10.67 -6.68 -6.70
CA SER A 100 -10.62 -8.12 -6.41
C SER A 100 -9.22 -8.63 -6.08
N ALA A 101 -8.18 -7.85 -6.35
CA ALA A 101 -6.81 -8.27 -6.11
C ALA A 101 -6.48 -8.32 -4.61
N THR A 102 -5.76 -9.38 -4.24
CA THR A 102 -5.19 -9.56 -2.89
C THR A 102 -3.84 -10.24 -3.04
N PHE A 103 -2.90 -9.93 -2.16
CA PHE A 103 -1.63 -10.64 -2.10
C PHE A 103 -1.81 -12.10 -1.64
N SER A 104 -0.90 -12.97 -2.12
CA SER A 104 -0.73 -14.29 -1.52
C SER A 104 -0.27 -14.13 -0.06
N PRO A 105 -0.80 -14.94 0.87
CA PRO A 105 -0.31 -14.96 2.26
C PRO A 105 1.17 -15.36 2.40
N GLU A 106 1.73 -16.00 1.37
CA GLU A 106 3.15 -16.38 1.33
C GLU A 106 4.04 -15.17 1.00
N LEU A 107 3.48 -14.14 0.34
CA LEU A 107 4.23 -12.97 -0.11
C LEU A 107 4.16 -11.80 0.87
N ALA A 108 3.12 -11.68 1.67
CA ALA A 108 2.92 -10.52 2.53
C ALA A 108 2.29 -10.90 3.87
N ASP A 109 2.91 -10.46 4.97
CA ASP A 109 2.36 -10.61 6.33
C ASP A 109 1.13 -9.74 6.55
N LEU A 110 1.15 -8.50 6.02
CA LEU A 110 0.07 -7.54 6.10
C LEU A 110 -0.15 -6.83 4.76
N THR A 111 -1.41 -6.48 4.50
CA THR A 111 -1.81 -5.81 3.26
C THR A 111 -2.44 -4.46 3.52
N ILE A 112 -1.91 -3.43 2.84
CA ILE A 112 -2.52 -2.11 2.74
C ILE A 112 -3.16 -2.02 1.36
N PHE A 113 -4.47 -1.77 1.31
CA PHE A 113 -5.17 -1.55 0.05
C PHE A 113 -5.52 -0.08 -0.11
N VAL A 114 -5.07 0.52 -1.20
CA VAL A 114 -5.22 1.97 -1.46
C VAL A 114 -6.32 2.17 -2.49
N ILE A 115 -7.32 2.96 -2.14
CA ILE A 115 -8.29 3.54 -3.08
C ILE A 115 -8.20 5.06 -3.01
N ASP A 116 -8.80 5.77 -3.94
CA ASP A 116 -8.87 7.23 -3.87
C ASP A 116 -10.29 7.76 -4.08
N VAL A 117 -10.51 8.96 -3.59
CA VAL A 117 -11.82 9.63 -3.62
C VAL A 117 -12.24 9.99 -5.06
N ALA A 118 -11.27 10.23 -5.97
CA ALA A 118 -11.56 10.59 -7.35
C ALA A 118 -12.17 9.43 -8.15
N ALA A 119 -12.02 8.19 -7.70
CA ALA A 119 -12.68 7.02 -8.28
C ALA A 119 -14.20 6.97 -7.96
N GLY A 120 -14.67 7.85 -7.08
CA GLY A 120 -16.07 8.04 -6.72
C GLY A 120 -16.45 7.48 -5.35
N GLU A 121 -17.41 8.16 -4.69
CA GLU A 121 -17.85 7.83 -3.32
C GLU A 121 -18.37 6.39 -3.15
N LYS A 122 -18.81 5.75 -4.24
CA LYS A 122 -19.41 4.42 -4.21
C LYS A 122 -18.39 3.28 -4.14
N ILE A 123 -17.09 3.58 -4.24
CA ILE A 123 -16.06 2.53 -4.25
C ILE A 123 -16.08 1.66 -2.99
N PRO A 124 -16.14 2.21 -1.76
CA PRO A 124 -16.19 1.34 -0.58
C PRO A 124 -17.39 0.39 -0.59
N ARG A 125 -18.59 0.83 -0.99
CA ARG A 125 -19.80 -0.02 -1.00
C ARG A 125 -19.80 -1.08 -2.10
N LYS A 126 -19.00 -0.92 -3.17
CA LYS A 126 -18.83 -1.96 -4.18
C LYS A 126 -18.14 -3.19 -3.61
N GLY A 127 -17.38 -3.03 -2.54
CA GLY A 127 -16.69 -4.12 -1.88
C GLY A 127 -15.58 -4.70 -2.75
N GLY A 128 -15.42 -6.01 -2.65
CA GLY A 128 -14.31 -6.76 -3.23
C GLY A 128 -13.24 -7.06 -2.18
N PRO A 129 -12.43 -8.11 -2.38
CA PRO A 129 -11.45 -8.58 -1.40
C PRO A 129 -10.45 -7.50 -0.97
N GLY A 130 -10.00 -6.64 -1.88
CA GLY A 130 -9.11 -5.53 -1.54
C GLY A 130 -9.70 -4.60 -0.48
N ILE A 131 -11.00 -4.28 -0.58
CA ILE A 131 -11.68 -3.44 0.40
C ILE A 131 -12.02 -4.21 1.68
N THR A 132 -12.56 -5.43 1.54
CA THR A 132 -13.16 -6.15 2.66
C THR A 132 -12.17 -6.97 3.47
N ARG A 133 -11.03 -7.37 2.90
CA ARG A 133 -10.08 -8.32 3.50
C ARG A 133 -8.69 -7.76 3.78
N SER A 134 -8.29 -6.64 3.14
CA SER A 134 -7.01 -5.99 3.46
C SER A 134 -6.94 -5.66 4.95
N ASP A 135 -5.75 -5.72 5.52
CA ASP A 135 -5.55 -5.43 6.94
C ASP A 135 -5.78 -3.95 7.23
N LEU A 136 -5.31 -3.06 6.36
CA LEU A 136 -5.62 -1.64 6.36
C LEU A 136 -6.18 -1.21 5.00
N LEU A 137 -7.32 -0.48 4.98
CA LEU A 137 -7.80 0.24 3.81
C LEU A 137 -7.40 1.70 3.92
N MET A 138 -6.74 2.23 2.90
CA MET A 138 -6.41 3.65 2.79
C MET A 138 -7.28 4.31 1.73
N ILE A 139 -8.00 5.37 2.11
CA ILE A 139 -8.82 6.20 1.21
C ILE A 139 -8.07 7.51 0.99
N ASN A 140 -7.34 7.57 -0.12
CA ASN A 140 -6.43 8.67 -0.43
C ASN A 140 -7.13 9.83 -1.17
N LYS A 141 -6.44 10.98 -1.21
CA LYS A 141 -6.86 12.20 -1.94
C LYS A 141 -8.21 12.74 -1.44
N PHE A 142 -8.47 12.68 -0.14
CA PHE A 142 -9.74 13.14 0.41
C PHE A 142 -9.99 14.63 0.15
N ASP A 143 -8.96 15.43 -0.07
CA ASP A 143 -9.01 16.83 -0.47
C ASP A 143 -9.72 17.05 -1.82
N LEU A 144 -9.75 16.03 -2.67
CA LEU A 144 -10.46 16.10 -3.96
C LEU A 144 -11.97 15.89 -3.83
N ALA A 145 -12.50 15.47 -2.68
CA ALA A 145 -13.90 15.16 -2.49
C ALA A 145 -14.86 16.27 -2.99
N PRO A 146 -14.66 17.56 -2.66
CA PRO A 146 -15.51 18.63 -3.16
C PRO A 146 -15.43 18.80 -4.68
N LEU A 147 -14.28 18.51 -5.29
CA LEU A 147 -14.05 18.69 -6.72
C LEU A 147 -14.68 17.59 -7.57
N VAL A 148 -14.81 16.40 -7.01
CA VAL A 148 -15.40 15.23 -7.71
C VAL A 148 -16.84 14.92 -7.25
N GLY A 149 -17.40 15.74 -6.37
CA GLY A 149 -18.75 15.56 -5.84
C GLY A 149 -18.89 14.31 -4.96
N ALA A 150 -17.84 13.89 -4.28
CA ALA A 150 -17.86 12.77 -3.36
C ALA A 150 -18.16 13.23 -1.93
N ASP A 151 -18.98 12.46 -1.21
CA ASP A 151 -19.26 12.67 0.20
C ASP A 151 -18.41 11.73 1.06
N LEU A 152 -17.51 12.31 1.86
CA LEU A 152 -16.62 11.54 2.73
C LEU A 152 -17.39 10.81 3.83
N ALA A 153 -18.51 11.36 4.32
CA ALA A 153 -19.32 10.71 5.35
C ALA A 153 -20.00 9.45 4.77
N VAL A 154 -20.42 9.50 3.51
CA VAL A 154 -20.94 8.33 2.78
C VAL A 154 -19.84 7.27 2.62
N MET A 155 -18.64 7.66 2.20
CA MET A 155 -17.51 6.74 2.05
C MET A 155 -17.12 6.10 3.39
N GLU A 156 -17.10 6.88 4.47
CA GLU A 156 -16.83 6.38 5.82
C GLU A 156 -17.86 5.36 6.27
N SER A 157 -19.16 5.68 6.13
CA SER A 157 -20.25 4.78 6.49
C SER A 157 -20.20 3.47 5.70
N ASP A 158 -19.95 3.56 4.39
CA ASP A 158 -19.82 2.39 3.53
C ASP A 158 -18.58 1.55 3.88
N ALA A 159 -17.44 2.19 4.16
CA ALA A 159 -16.23 1.50 4.58
C ALA A 159 -16.45 0.76 5.91
N LYS A 160 -17.02 1.40 6.92
CA LYS A 160 -17.37 0.75 8.20
C LYS A 160 -18.22 -0.49 7.99
N ARG A 161 -19.29 -0.36 7.19
CA ARG A 161 -20.20 -1.47 6.89
C ARG A 161 -19.50 -2.63 6.17
N MET A 162 -18.69 -2.33 5.16
CA MET A 162 -18.06 -3.36 4.34
C MET A 162 -16.86 -4.02 5.01
N ARG A 163 -16.17 -3.31 5.88
CA ARG A 163 -14.97 -3.81 6.57
C ARG A 163 -15.25 -4.50 7.90
N GLN A 164 -16.45 -4.34 8.47
CA GLN A 164 -16.88 -5.08 9.67
C GLN A 164 -15.88 -4.97 10.84
N GLY A 165 -15.41 -3.77 11.14
CA GLY A 165 -14.45 -3.49 12.22
C GLY A 165 -12.96 -3.54 11.81
N ARG A 166 -12.65 -3.92 10.57
CA ARG A 166 -11.28 -3.77 10.05
C ARG A 166 -10.92 -2.31 9.85
N PRO A 167 -9.68 -1.89 10.17
CA PRO A 167 -9.29 -0.49 10.19
C PRO A 167 -9.22 0.14 8.79
N PHE A 168 -9.55 1.41 8.71
CA PHE A 168 -9.31 2.24 7.53
C PHE A 168 -8.95 3.67 7.92
N VAL A 169 -8.33 4.40 7.00
CA VAL A 169 -7.87 5.76 7.21
C VAL A 169 -8.08 6.61 5.95
N PHE A 170 -8.47 7.87 6.14
CA PHE A 170 -8.41 8.87 5.08
C PHE A 170 -7.04 9.52 5.05
N THR A 171 -6.49 9.72 3.86
CA THR A 171 -5.17 10.33 3.68
C THR A 171 -5.15 11.34 2.54
N ASN A 172 -4.24 12.29 2.67
CA ASN A 172 -3.79 13.13 1.56
C ASN A 172 -2.25 13.03 1.50
N LEU A 173 -1.74 12.20 0.62
CA LEU A 173 -0.30 11.98 0.50
C LEU A 173 0.48 13.23 0.04
N LYS A 174 -0.19 14.19 -0.59
CA LYS A 174 0.45 15.44 -1.03
C LYS A 174 0.76 16.36 0.17
N THR A 175 -0.10 16.39 1.17
CA THR A 175 0.08 17.15 2.43
C THR A 175 0.57 16.28 3.58
N GLU A 176 0.68 14.97 3.36
CA GLU A 176 1.01 13.93 4.34
C GLU A 176 -0.01 13.78 5.48
N GLU A 177 -1.20 14.35 5.32
CA GLU A 177 -2.27 14.21 6.30
C GLU A 177 -2.76 12.76 6.36
N GLY A 178 -2.87 12.21 7.58
CA GLY A 178 -3.23 10.82 7.85
C GLY A 178 -2.07 9.81 7.73
N VAL A 179 -0.89 10.22 7.23
CA VAL A 179 0.27 9.31 7.06
C VAL A 179 0.80 8.82 8.39
N ASP A 180 0.84 9.67 9.42
CA ASP A 180 1.35 9.28 10.74
C ASP A 180 0.48 8.17 11.38
N ALA A 181 -0.83 8.15 11.09
CA ALA A 181 -1.70 7.04 11.50
C ALA A 181 -1.35 5.74 10.78
N VAL A 182 -0.98 5.80 9.49
CA VAL A 182 -0.51 4.62 8.74
C VAL A 182 0.81 4.11 9.31
N ILE A 183 1.77 5.00 9.60
CA ILE A 183 3.05 4.65 10.22
C ILE A 183 2.82 4.01 11.60
N GLY A 184 1.98 4.61 12.43
CA GLY A 184 1.61 4.03 13.74
C GLY A 184 0.99 2.64 13.59
N TRP A 185 0.14 2.43 12.57
CA TRP A 185 -0.42 1.12 12.28
C TRP A 185 0.66 0.10 11.87
N ILE A 186 1.61 0.48 11.02
CA ILE A 186 2.74 -0.39 10.64
C ILE A 186 3.58 -0.74 11.87
N LYS A 187 3.97 0.25 12.68
CA LYS A 187 4.75 0.03 13.91
C LYS A 187 4.06 -0.98 14.84
N LYS A 188 2.76 -0.80 15.06
CA LYS A 188 1.99 -1.64 15.98
C LYS A 188 1.75 -3.05 15.46
N TYR A 189 1.35 -3.20 14.20
CA TYR A 189 0.85 -4.48 13.68
C TYR A 189 1.87 -5.24 12.81
N ALA A 190 2.81 -4.57 12.17
CA ALA A 190 3.89 -5.22 11.43
C ALA A 190 5.15 -5.40 12.27
N LEU A 191 5.55 -4.36 13.00
CA LEU A 191 6.76 -4.38 13.83
C LEU A 191 6.50 -4.82 15.27
N LEU A 192 5.22 -4.98 15.65
CA LEU A 192 4.78 -5.43 16.98
C LEU A 192 5.26 -4.55 18.13
N GLU A 193 5.41 -3.26 17.86
CA GLU A 193 5.83 -2.30 18.88
C GLU A 193 4.72 -2.05 19.90
N ASP A 194 5.10 -1.91 21.17
CA ASP A 194 4.18 -1.55 22.26
C ASP A 194 3.94 -0.03 22.27
N ILE A 195 3.08 0.42 21.37
CA ILE A 195 2.67 1.82 21.22
C ILE A 195 1.16 1.99 21.40
N GLU A 196 0.73 3.21 21.65
CA GLU A 196 -0.69 3.56 21.70
C GLU A 196 -1.42 3.20 20.39
N GLU A 197 -2.73 2.99 20.47
CA GLU A 197 -3.54 2.71 19.28
C GLU A 197 -3.48 3.90 18.31
N PRO A 198 -3.09 3.68 17.04
CA PRO A 198 -3.03 4.76 16.07
C PRO A 198 -4.43 5.33 15.76
N ALA A 199 -4.49 6.59 15.36
CA ALA A 199 -5.73 7.30 15.04
C ALA A 199 -6.35 6.82 13.70
N ILE A 200 -6.84 5.59 13.69
CA ILE A 200 -7.52 4.96 12.55
C ILE A 200 -8.97 4.65 12.86
N ILE A 201 -9.82 4.62 11.83
CA ILE A 201 -11.26 4.38 11.95
C ILE A 201 -11.53 2.86 11.89
N ARG A 202 -12.45 2.39 12.72
CA ARG A 202 -12.91 0.98 12.73
C ARG A 202 -14.41 0.86 12.56
#